data_b918c52d135d2fa9c643348281c2e15c
#
_entry.id   b918c52d135d2fa9c643348281c2e15c
#
_cell.length_a   1.000
_cell.length_b   1.000
_cell.length_c   1.000
_cell.angle_alpha   90.00
_cell.angle_beta   90.00
_cell.angle_gamma   90.00
#
_symmetry.space_group_name_H-M   'P 1'
#
loop_
_entity.id
_entity.type
_entity.pdbx_description
1 polymer ?
#
loop_
_entity_poly.entity_id
_entity_poly.type
_entity_poly.pdbx_seq_one_letter_code
_entity_poly.pdbx_strand_id
1 'polypeptide(L)'
;MKELSLQNCRVDGRYDVQSSLGRGSYAEIYVARDKEAAQQSPHRVVVIKALNVFLQDDLDADLERTLVENFQNEAVALDRVRHPNIISRLGHGTARDLRGTVFHYLILEFLAGGDLSKLRTNEGLSVAQAFDYIEQICAGLAHAHTCGVIHRDIKPQNLLLTGDKKIIKIADFGVARLSQNDSPITRVGTNMY
;
A
#
# COMPACT_ATOMS: atom_id res chain seq x y z
N MET A 1 15.70 14.83 8.73
CA MET A 1 14.49 14.03 8.49
C MET A 1 13.74 13.78 9.78
N LYS A 2 12.47 14.07 9.83
CA LYS A 2 11.67 13.97 11.07
C LYS A 2 10.75 12.75 10.97
N GLU A 3 11.22 11.61 11.47
CA GLU A 3 10.41 10.38 11.54
C GLU A 3 9.23 10.54 12.49
N LEU A 4 8.11 9.88 12.21
CA LEU A 4 6.99 9.78 13.14
C LEU A 4 7.40 8.97 14.37
N SER A 5 6.94 9.37 15.55
CA SER A 5 7.26 8.68 16.80
C SER A 5 6.15 7.69 17.14
N LEU A 6 6.06 6.59 16.37
CA LEU A 6 4.97 5.59 16.51
C LEU A 6 5.40 4.31 17.21
N GLN A 7 6.69 4.06 17.43
CA GLN A 7 7.14 2.83 18.06
C GLN A 7 6.61 2.73 19.50
N ASN A 8 6.01 1.59 19.85
CA ASN A 8 5.31 1.36 21.11
C ASN A 8 4.10 2.28 21.36
N CYS A 9 3.58 2.92 20.32
CA CYS A 9 2.41 3.77 20.38
C CYS A 9 1.15 2.96 20.09
N ARG A 10 0.01 3.44 20.59
CA ARG A 10 -1.31 2.95 20.19
C ARG A 10 -1.97 3.97 19.30
N VAL A 11 -2.13 3.63 18.04
CA VAL A 11 -2.81 4.47 17.06
C VAL A 11 -4.32 4.26 17.23
N ASP A 12 -5.04 5.39 17.36
CA ASP A 12 -6.50 5.44 17.45
C ASP A 12 -7.11 4.60 18.61
N GLY A 13 -6.34 4.42 19.70
CA GLY A 13 -6.76 3.59 20.83
C GLY A 13 -6.87 2.09 20.54
N ARG A 14 -6.68 1.66 19.28
CA ARG A 14 -6.95 0.32 18.77
C ARG A 14 -5.72 -0.44 18.30
N TYR A 15 -4.82 0.20 17.56
CA TYR A 15 -3.71 -0.47 16.89
C TYR A 15 -2.42 -0.32 17.67
N ASP A 16 -1.96 -1.39 18.35
CA ASP A 16 -0.67 -1.40 19.06
C ASP A 16 0.47 -1.59 18.05
N VAL A 17 1.24 -0.53 17.81
CA VAL A 17 2.39 -0.54 16.89
C VAL A 17 3.51 -1.40 17.48
N GLN A 18 3.97 -2.38 16.71
CA GLN A 18 4.99 -3.35 17.14
C GLN A 18 6.38 -3.02 16.59
N SER A 19 6.47 -2.84 15.27
CA SER A 19 7.76 -2.60 14.60
C SER A 19 7.58 -1.82 13.31
N SER A 20 8.64 -1.13 12.88
CA SER A 20 8.72 -0.55 11.54
C SER A 20 9.09 -1.63 10.53
N LEU A 21 8.41 -1.66 9.38
CA LEU A 21 8.78 -2.45 8.19
C LEU A 21 9.69 -1.67 7.24
N GLY A 22 9.75 -0.34 7.39
CA GLY A 22 10.52 0.53 6.53
C GLY A 22 9.78 1.82 6.20
N ARG A 23 10.33 2.54 5.24
CA ARG A 23 9.76 3.79 4.75
C ARG A 23 9.82 3.87 3.23
N GLY A 24 8.80 4.49 2.65
CA GLY A 24 8.77 4.93 1.26
C GLY A 24 9.16 6.40 1.15
N SER A 25 8.88 7.00 0.00
CA SER A 25 9.22 8.40 -0.27
C SER A 25 8.43 9.39 0.60
N TYR A 26 7.21 9.05 1.01
CA TYR A 26 6.31 9.94 1.75
C TYR A 26 5.48 9.22 2.82
N ALA A 27 5.77 7.95 3.08
CA ALA A 27 5.05 7.19 4.10
C ALA A 27 5.99 6.27 4.88
N GLU A 28 5.67 6.06 6.13
CA GLU A 28 6.30 5.07 7.00
C GLU A 28 5.36 3.88 7.19
N ILE A 29 5.93 2.68 7.18
CA ILE A 29 5.18 1.42 7.21
C ILE A 29 5.48 0.70 8.52
N TYR A 30 4.43 0.36 9.26
CA TYR A 30 4.53 -0.30 10.54
C TYR A 30 3.68 -1.56 10.60
N VAL A 31 4.14 -2.57 11.33
CA VAL A 31 3.31 -3.69 11.78
C VAL A 31 2.62 -3.29 13.07
N ALA A 32 1.33 -3.56 13.16
CA ALA A 32 0.57 -3.33 14.38
C ALA A 32 -0.37 -4.49 14.67
N ARG A 33 -0.77 -4.60 15.94
CA ARG A 33 -1.80 -5.54 16.39
C ARG A 33 -3.11 -4.80 16.59
N ASP A 34 -4.15 -5.27 15.93
CA ASP A 34 -5.51 -4.80 16.16
C ASP A 34 -6.07 -5.46 17.44
N LYS A 35 -6.35 -4.66 18.46
CA LYS A 35 -6.87 -5.14 19.75
C LYS A 35 -8.34 -5.53 19.71
N GLU A 36 -9.09 -4.97 18.79
CA GLU A 36 -10.51 -5.27 18.61
C GLU A 36 -10.74 -6.50 17.74
N ALA A 37 -9.74 -6.92 16.98
CA ALA A 37 -9.84 -8.14 16.18
C ALA A 37 -9.85 -9.40 17.07
N ALA A 38 -10.72 -10.35 16.75
CA ALA A 38 -10.77 -11.65 17.41
C ALA A 38 -9.40 -12.34 17.36
N GLN A 39 -9.08 -13.19 18.37
CA GLN A 39 -7.77 -13.83 18.47
C GLN A 39 -7.37 -14.66 17.25
N GLN A 40 -8.36 -15.26 16.57
CA GLN A 40 -8.16 -16.09 15.39
C GLN A 40 -8.39 -15.34 14.08
N SER A 41 -8.63 -14.03 14.14
CA SER A 41 -8.83 -13.23 12.93
C SER A 41 -7.54 -13.14 12.10
N PRO A 42 -7.61 -13.35 10.78
CA PRO A 42 -6.46 -13.13 9.89
C PRO A 42 -6.00 -11.68 9.91
N HIS A 43 -6.86 -10.76 10.34
CA HIS A 43 -6.56 -9.33 10.44
C HIS A 43 -6.19 -8.87 11.85
N ARG A 44 -5.78 -9.80 12.74
CA ARG A 44 -5.25 -9.45 14.06
C ARG A 44 -3.89 -8.75 13.97
N VAL A 45 -3.10 -9.09 12.98
CA VAL A 45 -1.89 -8.36 12.60
C VAL A 45 -2.19 -7.57 11.34
N VAL A 46 -1.90 -6.30 11.36
CA VAL A 46 -2.18 -5.34 10.27
C VAL A 46 -0.95 -4.52 9.95
N VAL A 47 -0.98 -3.84 8.81
CA VAL A 47 0.00 -2.84 8.43
C VAL A 47 -0.62 -1.45 8.59
N ILE A 48 0.10 -0.55 9.23
CA ILE A 48 -0.20 0.88 9.23
C ILE A 48 0.73 1.54 8.22
N LYS A 49 0.16 2.11 7.15
CA LYS A 49 0.85 3.01 6.23
C LYS A 49 0.55 4.43 6.69
N ALA A 50 1.53 5.08 7.29
CA ALA A 50 1.40 6.42 7.88
C ALA A 50 2.01 7.46 6.93
N LEU A 51 1.21 8.43 6.47
CA LEU A 51 1.71 9.54 5.67
C LEU A 51 2.60 10.43 6.55
N ASN A 52 3.84 10.62 6.11
CA ASN A 52 4.78 11.53 6.73
C ASN A 52 5.34 12.49 5.68
N VAL A 53 4.71 13.64 5.55
CA VAL A 53 5.12 14.68 4.59
C VAL A 53 6.50 15.26 4.91
N PHE A 54 6.95 15.19 6.17
CA PHE A 54 8.26 15.68 6.60
C PHE A 54 9.44 14.79 6.20
N LEU A 55 9.19 13.69 5.47
CA LEU A 55 10.25 12.92 4.81
C LEU A 55 10.82 13.64 3.59
N GLN A 56 10.15 14.68 3.09
CA GLN A 56 10.64 15.52 2.00
C GLN A 56 11.50 16.66 2.54
N ASP A 57 12.64 16.90 1.91
CA ASP A 57 13.59 17.93 2.35
C ASP A 57 13.10 19.35 1.96
N ASP A 58 12.43 19.47 0.81
CA ASP A 58 11.91 20.75 0.28
C ASP A 58 10.37 20.74 0.23
N LEU A 59 9.76 20.56 1.42
CA LEU A 59 8.31 20.54 1.52
C LEU A 59 7.75 21.96 1.42
N ASP A 60 7.02 22.23 0.32
CA ASP A 60 6.15 23.41 0.20
C ASP A 60 4.66 23.02 0.35
N ALA A 61 3.80 24.03 0.44
CA ALA A 61 2.36 23.81 0.68
C ALA A 61 1.68 23.07 -0.50
N ASP A 62 2.16 23.24 -1.73
CA ASP A 62 1.60 22.56 -2.90
C ASP A 62 2.02 21.09 -2.95
N LEU A 63 3.26 20.78 -2.58
CA LEU A 63 3.73 19.40 -2.46
C LEU A 63 3.00 18.68 -1.32
N GLU A 64 2.87 19.32 -0.15
CA GLU A 64 2.14 18.74 0.98
C GLU A 64 0.70 18.39 0.58
N ARG A 65 -0.02 19.33 -0.06
CA ARG A 65 -1.38 19.09 -0.56
C ARG A 65 -1.43 17.91 -1.53
N THR A 66 -0.50 17.86 -2.47
CA THR A 66 -0.41 16.77 -3.47
C THR A 66 -0.19 15.41 -2.80
N LEU A 67 0.68 15.34 -1.79
CA LEU A 67 0.95 14.09 -1.06
C LEU A 67 -0.28 13.62 -0.28
N VAL A 68 -1.00 14.54 0.38
CA VAL A 68 -2.24 14.22 1.08
C VAL A 68 -3.33 13.74 0.11
N GLU A 69 -3.51 14.43 -1.03
CA GLU A 69 -4.46 14.04 -2.07
C GLU A 69 -4.14 12.66 -2.64
N ASN A 70 -2.88 12.37 -2.96
CA ASN A 70 -2.46 11.06 -3.45
C ASN A 70 -2.73 9.95 -2.42
N PHE A 71 -2.48 10.22 -1.15
CA PHE A 71 -2.74 9.28 -0.07
C PHE A 71 -4.25 9.00 0.11
N GLN A 72 -5.09 10.03 -0.01
CA GLN A 72 -6.55 9.89 0.01
C GLN A 72 -7.07 9.15 -1.23
N ASN A 73 -6.49 9.43 -2.40
CA ASN A 73 -6.83 8.74 -3.65
C ASN A 73 -6.50 7.25 -3.59
N GLU A 74 -5.40 6.86 -2.92
CA GLU A 74 -5.08 5.45 -2.66
C GLU A 74 -6.18 4.76 -1.85
N ALA A 75 -6.68 5.42 -0.80
CA ALA A 75 -7.78 4.89 0.01
C ALA A 75 -9.04 4.66 -0.84
N VAL A 76 -9.40 5.64 -1.67
CA VAL A 76 -10.57 5.56 -2.57
C VAL A 76 -10.38 4.46 -3.62
N ALA A 77 -9.19 4.36 -4.21
CA ALA A 77 -8.89 3.32 -5.19
C ALA A 77 -9.04 1.93 -4.58
N LEU A 78 -8.45 1.68 -3.40
CA LEU A 78 -8.53 0.39 -2.71
C LEU A 78 -9.96 0.01 -2.29
N ASP A 79 -10.83 0.98 -2.04
CA ASP A 79 -12.25 0.69 -1.78
C ASP A 79 -13.00 0.19 -3.02
N ARG A 80 -12.61 0.67 -4.20
CA ARG A 80 -13.25 0.29 -5.47
C ARG A 80 -12.78 -1.06 -6.00
N VAL A 81 -11.53 -1.46 -5.72
CA VAL A 81 -10.87 -2.60 -6.38
C VAL A 81 -10.72 -3.81 -5.46
N ARG A 82 -11.76 -4.25 -4.80
CA ARG A 82 -11.70 -5.44 -3.92
C ARG A 82 -11.52 -6.71 -4.75
N HIS A 83 -10.35 -7.36 -4.63
CA HIS A 83 -10.00 -8.55 -5.36
C HIS A 83 -8.99 -9.42 -4.58
N PRO A 84 -9.00 -10.76 -4.70
CA PRO A 84 -8.04 -11.64 -4.01
C PRO A 84 -6.57 -11.27 -4.28
N ASN A 85 -6.24 -10.77 -5.47
CA ASN A 85 -4.89 -10.38 -5.87
C ASN A 85 -4.63 -8.87 -5.76
N ILE A 86 -5.41 -8.16 -4.97
CA ILE A 86 -5.19 -6.76 -4.60
C ILE A 86 -5.18 -6.67 -3.08
N ILE A 87 -4.28 -5.86 -2.52
CA ILE A 87 -4.19 -5.67 -1.07
C ILE A 87 -5.49 -5.10 -0.50
N SER A 88 -5.95 -5.65 0.62
CA SER A 88 -7.19 -5.20 1.26
C SER A 88 -6.89 -4.02 2.19
N ARG A 89 -7.65 -2.93 2.00
CA ARG A 89 -7.73 -1.86 2.97
C ARG A 89 -8.75 -2.22 4.05
N LEU A 90 -8.35 -2.18 5.32
CA LEU A 90 -9.17 -2.54 6.48
C LEU A 90 -9.71 -1.31 7.21
N GLY A 91 -9.04 -0.15 7.04
CA GLY A 91 -9.44 1.10 7.67
C GLY A 91 -8.57 2.27 7.23
N HIS A 92 -8.88 3.44 7.75
CA HIS A 92 -8.08 4.66 7.61
C HIS A 92 -8.46 5.64 8.73
N GLY A 93 -7.61 6.62 8.94
CA GLY A 93 -7.89 7.66 9.93
C GLY A 93 -6.83 8.74 9.96
N THR A 94 -6.95 9.57 11.00
CA THR A 94 -5.98 10.62 11.34
C THR A 94 -5.66 10.50 12.82
N ALA A 95 -4.39 10.49 13.17
CA ALA A 95 -3.94 10.35 14.55
C ALA A 95 -2.80 11.32 14.87
N ARG A 96 -2.33 11.30 16.11
CA ARG A 96 -1.15 12.04 16.56
C ARG A 96 -0.08 11.05 17.01
N ASP A 97 1.16 11.35 16.66
CA ASP A 97 2.31 10.62 17.20
C ASP A 97 2.61 11.03 18.65
N LEU A 98 3.61 10.39 19.28
CA LEU A 98 4.02 10.70 20.66
C LEU A 98 4.53 12.13 20.86
N ARG A 99 4.85 12.85 19.77
CA ARG A 99 5.28 14.26 19.79
C ARG A 99 4.16 15.22 19.46
N GLY A 100 2.93 14.72 19.23
CA GLY A 100 1.77 15.51 18.87
C GLY A 100 1.65 15.82 17.38
N THR A 101 2.54 15.28 16.52
CA THR A 101 2.47 15.47 15.06
C THR A 101 1.25 14.75 14.52
N VAL A 102 0.39 15.47 13.80
CA VAL A 102 -0.79 14.90 13.13
C VAL A 102 -0.35 14.20 11.86
N PHE A 103 -0.88 12.99 11.63
CA PHE A 103 -0.63 12.24 10.42
C PHE A 103 -1.89 11.47 9.98
N HIS A 104 -2.02 11.25 8.66
CA HIS A 104 -3.04 10.38 8.08
C HIS A 104 -2.48 8.95 7.99
N TYR A 105 -3.34 7.94 8.14
CA TYR A 105 -2.92 6.55 8.02
C TYR A 105 -3.95 5.69 7.29
N LEU A 106 -3.45 4.63 6.65
CA LEU A 106 -4.24 3.51 6.14
C LEU A 106 -3.92 2.26 6.94
N ILE A 107 -4.95 1.46 7.21
CA ILE A 107 -4.80 0.10 7.74
C ILE A 107 -4.97 -0.87 6.59
N LEU A 108 -3.94 -1.69 6.39
CA LEU A 108 -3.88 -2.68 5.32
C LEU A 108 -3.72 -4.07 5.93
N GLU A 109 -4.12 -5.10 5.19
CA GLU A 109 -3.82 -6.48 5.59
C GLU A 109 -2.31 -6.71 5.65
N PHE A 110 -1.87 -7.55 6.60
CA PHE A 110 -0.45 -7.93 6.71
C PHE A 110 -0.16 -9.16 5.85
N LEU A 111 0.84 -9.07 4.99
CA LEU A 111 1.28 -10.14 4.09
C LEU A 111 2.68 -10.59 4.50
N ALA A 112 2.76 -11.77 5.15
CA ALA A 112 3.98 -12.24 5.79
C ALA A 112 5.06 -12.76 4.83
N GLY A 113 4.74 -12.95 3.53
CA GLY A 113 5.67 -13.44 2.51
C GLY A 113 6.64 -12.38 1.98
N GLY A 114 6.42 -11.10 2.35
CA GLY A 114 7.21 -9.97 1.88
C GLY A 114 6.90 -9.58 0.43
N ASP A 115 7.75 -8.79 -0.16
CA ASP A 115 7.61 -8.36 -1.56
C ASP A 115 8.42 -9.25 -2.52
N LEU A 116 8.00 -9.28 -3.79
CA LEU A 116 8.59 -10.11 -4.83
C LEU A 116 10.07 -9.79 -5.08
N SER A 117 10.52 -8.56 -4.81
CA SER A 117 11.93 -8.18 -4.99
C SER A 117 12.87 -8.85 -4.00
N LYS A 118 12.33 -9.31 -2.86
CA LYS A 118 13.09 -10.00 -1.79
C LYS A 118 13.12 -11.51 -1.94
N LEU A 119 12.40 -12.08 -2.92
CA LEU A 119 12.58 -13.48 -3.26
C LEU A 119 14.02 -13.71 -3.73
N ARG A 120 14.78 -14.35 -2.85
CA ARG A 120 16.21 -14.58 -3.12
C ARG A 120 16.39 -15.48 -4.34
N THR A 121 17.27 -15.03 -5.24
CA THR A 121 17.67 -15.69 -6.49
C THR A 121 18.27 -17.09 -6.30
N ASN A 122 18.67 -17.47 -5.07
CA ASN A 122 19.29 -18.76 -4.80
C ASN A 122 18.30 -19.95 -4.80
N GLU A 123 17.01 -19.71 -4.61
CA GLU A 123 15.98 -20.73 -4.74
C GLU A 123 15.16 -20.54 -6.04
N GLY A 124 15.27 -19.39 -6.69
CA GLY A 124 14.59 -19.00 -7.92
C GLY A 124 13.07 -19.27 -7.89
N LEU A 125 12.34 -18.55 -8.68
CA LEU A 125 10.98 -18.97 -9.02
C LEU A 125 11.06 -20.10 -10.02
N SER A 126 10.35 -21.20 -9.78
CA SER A 126 10.12 -22.15 -10.86
C SER A 126 9.31 -21.49 -11.99
N VAL A 127 9.45 -21.98 -13.21
CA VAL A 127 8.69 -21.45 -14.35
C VAL A 127 7.18 -21.51 -14.05
N ALA A 128 6.71 -22.61 -13.44
CA ALA A 128 5.31 -22.76 -13.06
C ALA A 128 4.86 -21.68 -12.07
N GLN A 129 5.64 -21.43 -11.00
CA GLN A 129 5.32 -20.37 -10.03
C GLN A 129 5.32 -18.96 -10.66
N ALA A 130 6.23 -18.72 -11.63
CA ALA A 130 6.26 -17.45 -12.34
C ALA A 130 4.98 -17.25 -13.15
N PHE A 131 4.51 -18.29 -13.85
CA PHE A 131 3.24 -18.24 -14.58
C PHE A 131 2.05 -18.05 -13.66
N ASP A 132 1.98 -18.76 -12.51
CA ASP A 132 0.92 -18.60 -11.53
C ASP A 132 0.86 -17.15 -10.99
N TYR A 133 2.00 -16.54 -10.71
CA TYR A 133 2.05 -15.15 -10.25
C TYR A 133 1.64 -14.16 -11.34
N ILE A 134 2.07 -14.38 -12.60
CA ILE A 134 1.67 -13.54 -13.74
C ILE A 134 0.15 -13.60 -13.92
N GLU A 135 -0.45 -14.79 -13.89
CA GLU A 135 -1.90 -14.96 -13.99
C GLU A 135 -2.64 -14.20 -12.90
N GLN A 136 -2.20 -14.33 -11.64
CA GLN A 136 -2.78 -13.64 -10.50
C GLN A 136 -2.65 -12.10 -10.63
N ILE A 137 -1.49 -11.59 -11.05
CA ILE A 137 -1.27 -10.16 -11.28
C ILE A 137 -2.19 -9.66 -12.39
N CYS A 138 -2.28 -10.38 -13.50
CA CYS A 138 -3.17 -10.04 -14.61
C CYS A 138 -4.64 -10.00 -14.17
N ALA A 139 -5.08 -10.97 -13.36
CA ALA A 139 -6.44 -11.01 -12.83
C ALA A 139 -6.74 -9.77 -11.94
N GLY A 140 -5.82 -9.42 -11.04
CA GLY A 140 -5.94 -8.22 -10.21
C GLY A 140 -5.99 -6.93 -11.03
N LEU A 141 -5.10 -6.79 -12.02
CA LEU A 141 -5.07 -5.62 -12.91
C LEU A 141 -6.31 -5.52 -13.80
N ALA A 142 -6.76 -6.64 -14.36
CA ALA A 142 -7.99 -6.68 -15.17
C ALA A 142 -9.19 -6.21 -14.33
N HIS A 143 -9.31 -6.69 -13.08
CA HIS A 143 -10.35 -6.23 -12.17
C HIS A 143 -10.23 -4.72 -11.87
N ALA A 144 -9.03 -4.23 -11.54
CA ALA A 144 -8.82 -2.79 -11.30
C ALA A 144 -9.24 -1.95 -12.51
N HIS A 145 -8.89 -2.38 -13.73
CA HIS A 145 -9.25 -1.69 -14.96
C HIS A 145 -10.77 -1.68 -15.19
N THR A 146 -11.50 -2.77 -14.91
CA THR A 146 -12.97 -2.78 -14.99
C THR A 146 -13.62 -1.82 -13.99
N CYS A 147 -12.95 -1.57 -12.85
CA CYS A 147 -13.36 -0.58 -11.86
C CYS A 147 -12.90 0.87 -12.21
N GLY A 148 -12.31 1.07 -13.38
CA GLY A 148 -11.80 2.38 -13.82
C GLY A 148 -10.53 2.84 -13.10
N VAL A 149 -9.76 1.92 -12.49
CA VAL A 149 -8.54 2.23 -11.74
C VAL A 149 -7.32 1.71 -12.51
N ILE A 150 -6.36 2.60 -12.81
CA ILE A 150 -5.09 2.26 -13.46
C ILE A 150 -3.97 2.44 -12.43
N HIS A 151 -3.20 1.39 -12.14
CA HIS A 151 -2.21 1.35 -11.06
C HIS A 151 -0.99 2.26 -11.32
N ARG A 152 -0.37 2.22 -12.50
CA ARG A 152 0.75 3.04 -13.01
C ARG A 152 2.14 2.81 -12.42
N ASP A 153 2.28 2.02 -11.36
CA ASP A 153 3.57 1.74 -10.71
C ASP A 153 3.71 0.24 -10.38
N ILE A 154 3.49 -0.64 -11.37
CA ILE A 154 3.70 -2.07 -11.19
C ILE A 154 5.19 -2.37 -11.22
N LYS A 155 5.70 -2.85 -10.07
CA LYS A 155 7.10 -3.24 -9.86
C LYS A 155 7.18 -4.32 -8.78
N PRO A 156 8.27 -5.11 -8.70
CA PRO A 156 8.40 -6.20 -7.73
C PRO A 156 8.19 -5.79 -6.27
N GLN A 157 8.53 -4.56 -5.89
CA GLN A 157 8.33 -4.02 -4.55
C GLN A 157 6.86 -3.82 -4.19
N ASN A 158 5.99 -3.63 -5.19
CA ASN A 158 4.55 -3.44 -5.03
C ASN A 158 3.76 -4.74 -5.20
N LEU A 159 4.44 -5.89 -5.33
CA LEU A 159 3.87 -7.22 -5.46
C LEU A 159 4.17 -8.00 -4.18
N LEU A 160 3.18 -8.12 -3.31
CA LEU A 160 3.33 -8.70 -1.98
C LEU A 160 2.81 -10.15 -1.96
N LEU A 161 3.44 -11.00 -1.15
CA LEU A 161 3.15 -12.42 -1.05
C LEU A 161 2.50 -12.76 0.29
N THR A 162 1.56 -13.69 0.28
CA THR A 162 1.10 -14.36 1.49
C THR A 162 2.22 -15.15 2.15
N GLY A 163 2.08 -15.48 3.44
CA GLY A 163 3.11 -16.20 4.20
C GLY A 163 3.48 -17.56 3.61
N ASP A 164 2.53 -18.25 2.98
CA ASP A 164 2.74 -19.51 2.24
C ASP A 164 3.25 -19.32 0.80
N LYS A 165 3.40 -18.06 0.37
CA LYS A 165 3.85 -17.65 -0.96
C LYS A 165 2.99 -18.18 -2.13
N LYS A 166 1.73 -18.55 -1.86
CA LYS A 166 0.82 -19.04 -2.91
C LYS A 166 0.04 -17.92 -3.60
N ILE A 167 -0.24 -16.84 -2.87
CA ILE A 167 -1.02 -15.73 -3.40
C ILE A 167 -0.12 -14.49 -3.47
N ILE A 168 -0.14 -13.84 -4.65
CA ILE A 168 0.46 -12.54 -4.86
C ILE A 168 -0.62 -11.47 -4.90
N LYS A 169 -0.35 -10.33 -4.26
CA LYS A 169 -1.28 -9.20 -4.21
C LYS A 169 -0.59 -7.92 -4.63
N ILE A 170 -1.29 -7.13 -5.43
CA ILE A 170 -0.85 -5.82 -5.89
C ILE A 170 -1.10 -4.82 -4.76
N ALA A 171 -0.08 -4.06 -4.40
CA ALA A 171 -0.11 -3.03 -3.35
C ALA A 171 0.35 -1.69 -3.90
N ASP A 172 0.18 -0.62 -3.11
CA ASP A 172 0.62 0.75 -3.40
C ASP A 172 -0.08 1.40 -4.61
N PHE A 173 -1.36 1.71 -4.42
CA PHE A 173 -2.19 2.44 -5.39
C PHE A 173 -2.02 3.97 -5.29
N GLY A 174 -0.97 4.48 -4.61
CA GLY A 174 -0.77 5.91 -4.32
C GLY A 174 -0.63 6.81 -5.56
N VAL A 175 -0.24 6.25 -6.70
CA VAL A 175 -0.19 6.97 -7.99
C VAL A 175 -1.27 6.49 -8.96
N ALA A 176 -2.22 5.69 -8.49
CA ALA A 176 -3.32 5.22 -9.31
C ALA A 176 -4.19 6.38 -9.78
N ARG A 177 -4.72 6.29 -10.99
CA ARG A 177 -5.68 7.25 -11.53
C ARG A 177 -7.05 6.60 -11.63
N LEU A 178 -8.06 7.31 -11.11
CA LEU A 178 -9.45 7.00 -11.38
C LEU A 178 -9.75 7.47 -12.81
N SER A 179 -10.17 6.57 -13.66
CA SER A 179 -10.70 6.93 -14.99
C SER A 179 -12.04 7.65 -14.75
N GLN A 180 -12.08 8.96 -15.01
CA GLN A 180 -13.35 9.65 -15.15
C GLN A 180 -13.93 9.18 -16.49
N ASN A 181 -15.05 8.47 -16.46
CA ASN A 181 -15.88 8.31 -17.65
C ASN A 181 -16.42 9.68 -17.99
N ASP A 182 -15.77 10.36 -18.92
CA ASP A 182 -16.27 11.43 -19.77
C ASP A 182 -15.14 12.38 -20.22
N SER A 183 -14.14 11.84 -20.94
CA SER A 183 -13.33 12.67 -21.86
C SER A 183 -12.54 11.79 -22.82
N PRO A 184 -12.49 12.12 -24.10
CA PRO A 184 -11.80 11.32 -25.10
C PRO A 184 -10.30 11.25 -24.76
N ILE A 185 -9.76 10.05 -24.93
CA ILE A 185 -8.35 9.70 -24.69
C ILE A 185 -7.46 10.66 -25.51
N THR A 186 -6.90 11.66 -24.85
CA THR A 186 -5.78 12.38 -25.42
C THR A 186 -4.56 11.47 -25.27
N ARG A 187 -4.16 10.82 -26.36
CA ARG A 187 -2.88 10.11 -26.49
C ARG A 187 -1.77 11.12 -26.28
N VAL A 188 -1.20 11.18 -25.11
CA VAL A 188 0.14 11.74 -24.94
C VAL A 188 1.12 10.58 -25.13
N GLY A 189 1.59 10.45 -26.35
CA GLY A 189 2.73 9.58 -26.65
C GLY A 189 3.98 10.18 -26.01
N THR A 190 4.53 9.50 -25.02
CA THR A 190 5.89 9.76 -24.58
C THR A 190 6.76 8.72 -25.25
N ASN A 191 7.46 9.13 -26.31
CA ASN A 191 8.61 8.39 -26.82
C ASN A 191 9.68 8.35 -25.71
N MET A 192 10.04 7.16 -25.25
CA MET A 192 11.32 6.93 -24.61
C MET A 192 11.99 5.72 -25.25
N TYR A 193 13.12 6.02 -25.83
CA TYR A 193 14.14 5.05 -26.27
C TYR A 193 14.86 4.49 -25.04
#